data_1b46519c2dc6ff7b4b347df1789741dc
#
_entry.id   1b46519c2dc6ff7b4b347df1789741dc
#
_cell.length_a   1.000
_cell.length_b   1.000
_cell.length_c   1.000
_cell.angle_alpha   90.00
_cell.angle_beta   90.00
_cell.angle_gamma   90.00
#
_symmetry.space_group_name_H-M   'P 1'
#
loop_
_entity.id
_entity.type
_entity.pdbx_description
1 polymer ?
#
loop_
_entity_poly.entity_id
_entity_poly.type
_entity_poly.pdbx_seq_one_letter_code
_entity_poly.pdbx_strand_id
1 'polypeptide(L)'
;RIDAALSDQGSMEKFMESENGKDIVFIGPGLGGGPFGEGVGVGLRKRDTDLLKMFNRAIDAARADGTLAEHFTKWFGKDISM
;
A
#
# COMPACT_ATOMS: atom_id res chain seq x y z
N ARG A 1 19.59 -16.07 10.86
CA ARG A 1 18.23 -16.57 11.04
C ARG A 1 17.38 -15.62 11.88
N ILE A 2 16.13 -15.42 11.48
CA ILE A 2 15.14 -14.66 12.24
C ILE A 2 13.88 -15.51 12.41
N ASP A 3 13.10 -15.25 13.45
CA ASP A 3 11.88 -15.99 13.74
C ASP A 3 10.63 -15.25 13.25
N ALA A 4 10.69 -13.91 13.17
CA ALA A 4 9.58 -13.09 12.71
C ALA A 4 10.08 -11.77 12.12
N ALA A 5 9.27 -11.17 11.26
CA ALA A 5 9.55 -9.86 10.69
C ALA A 5 8.26 -9.04 10.63
N LEU A 6 8.39 -7.73 10.75
CA LEU A 6 7.30 -6.78 10.58
C LEU A 6 7.56 -5.98 9.31
N SER A 7 6.63 -5.98 8.39
CA SER A 7 6.80 -5.29 7.12
C SER A 7 5.45 -4.95 6.49
N ASP A 8 5.49 -4.28 5.35
CA ASP A 8 4.31 -3.93 4.57
C ASP A 8 3.59 -5.17 4.07
N GLN A 9 2.27 -5.22 4.27
CA GLN A 9 1.46 -6.38 3.94
C GLN A 9 1.50 -6.74 2.44
N GLY A 10 1.38 -5.75 1.56
CA GLY A 10 1.37 -6.00 0.13
C GLY A 10 2.66 -6.63 -0.38
N SER A 11 3.80 -6.13 0.11
CA SER A 11 5.11 -6.68 -0.23
C SER A 11 5.29 -8.08 0.33
N MET A 12 4.81 -8.32 1.53
CA MET A 12 4.89 -9.64 2.17
C MET A 12 4.01 -10.66 1.45
N GLU A 13 2.81 -10.28 1.03
CA GLU A 13 1.94 -11.17 0.25
C GLU A 13 2.64 -11.64 -1.04
N LYS A 14 3.32 -10.72 -1.73
CA LYS A 14 4.08 -11.05 -2.94
C LYS A 14 5.25 -11.99 -2.63
N PHE A 15 5.96 -11.72 -1.55
CA PHE A 15 7.08 -12.57 -1.14
C PHE A 15 6.61 -13.99 -0.79
N MET A 16 5.46 -14.11 -0.12
CA MET A 16 4.91 -15.40 0.27
C MET A 16 4.51 -16.27 -0.92
N GLU A 17 4.22 -15.66 -2.07
CA GLU A 17 3.95 -16.37 -3.32
C GLU A 17 5.22 -16.95 -3.94
N SER A 18 6.40 -16.46 -3.55
CA SER A 18 7.67 -16.89 -4.10
C SER A 18 8.15 -18.18 -3.45
N GLU A 19 9.11 -18.85 -4.09
CA GLU A 19 9.70 -20.08 -3.57
C GLU A 19 10.33 -19.88 -2.19
N ASN A 20 10.96 -18.73 -1.98
CA ASN A 20 11.61 -18.42 -0.70
C ASN A 20 10.63 -18.06 0.41
N GLY A 21 9.42 -17.68 0.07
CA GLY A 21 8.42 -17.25 1.04
C GLY A 21 7.27 -18.22 1.29
N LYS A 22 7.28 -19.37 0.64
CA LYS A 22 6.16 -20.34 0.72
C LYS A 22 5.90 -20.92 2.11
N ASP A 23 6.90 -20.91 2.97
CA ASP A 23 6.79 -21.46 4.33
C ASP A 23 6.51 -20.38 5.38
N ILE A 24 6.21 -19.16 4.95
CA ILE A 24 5.97 -18.00 5.81
C ILE A 24 4.47 -17.76 5.90
N VAL A 25 4.00 -17.43 7.10
CA VAL A 25 2.58 -17.12 7.33
C VAL A 25 2.44 -15.82 8.10
N PHE A 26 1.33 -15.13 7.93
CA PHE A 26 0.98 -13.99 8.76
C PHE A 26 0.50 -14.46 10.12
N ILE A 27 0.88 -13.71 11.16
CA ILE A 27 0.39 -13.93 12.52
C ILE A 27 -0.16 -12.62 13.07
N GLY A 28 -1.21 -12.70 13.87
CA GLY A 28 -1.82 -11.54 14.49
C GLY A 28 -2.63 -10.69 13.51
N PRO A 29 -3.21 -9.59 14.00
CA PRO A 29 -4.01 -8.70 13.16
C PRO A 29 -3.14 -7.82 12.28
N GLY A 30 -3.73 -7.32 11.19
CA GLY A 30 -3.12 -6.24 10.41
C GLY A 30 -3.03 -4.97 11.26
N LEU A 31 -1.90 -4.30 11.21
CA LEU A 31 -1.63 -3.10 12.00
C LEU A 31 -1.69 -1.86 11.11
N GLY A 32 -2.35 -0.80 11.58
CA GLY A 32 -2.46 0.45 10.84
C GLY A 32 -2.89 1.57 11.77
N GLY A 33 -2.79 2.80 11.28
CA GLY A 33 -3.11 3.98 12.08
C GLY A 33 -2.08 4.26 13.17
N GLY A 34 -2.25 5.34 13.90
CA GLY A 34 -1.32 5.72 14.96
C GLY A 34 0.13 5.71 14.52
N PRO A 35 1.02 4.99 15.23
CA PRO A 35 2.44 4.95 14.88
C PRO A 35 2.75 4.31 13.52
N PHE A 36 1.79 3.57 12.95
CA PHE A 36 1.97 2.93 11.63
C PHE A 36 1.50 3.83 10.48
N GLY A 37 0.98 5.02 10.78
CA GLY A 37 0.54 5.99 9.78
C GLY A 37 -0.84 5.72 9.21
N GLU A 38 -1.28 6.61 8.34
CA GLU A 38 -2.62 6.57 7.75
C GLU A 38 -2.68 5.86 6.40
N GLY A 39 -1.56 5.35 5.94
CA GLY A 39 -1.45 4.70 4.64
C GLY A 39 -0.22 5.14 3.88
N VAL A 40 -0.14 4.73 2.63
CA VAL A 40 0.97 5.08 1.74
C VAL A 40 0.66 6.39 1.01
N GLY A 41 1.64 7.26 0.93
CA GLY A 41 1.50 8.52 0.23
C GLY A 41 2.69 8.83 -0.64
N VAL A 42 2.54 9.87 -1.46
CA VAL A 42 3.62 10.40 -2.31
C VAL A 42 4.35 11.50 -1.54
N GLY A 43 5.67 11.37 -1.43
CA GLY A 43 6.49 12.38 -0.75
C GLY A 43 6.75 13.57 -1.67
N LEU A 44 6.48 14.77 -1.17
CA LEU A 44 6.70 16.03 -1.90
C LEU A 44 7.43 17.01 -0.99
N ARG A 45 8.13 17.99 -1.60
CA ARG A 45 8.70 19.09 -0.83
C ARG A 45 7.56 19.92 -0.23
N LYS A 46 7.76 20.40 0.98
CA LYS A 46 6.74 21.18 1.70
C LYS A 46 6.29 22.44 0.92
N ARG A 47 7.19 23.04 0.13
CA ARG A 47 6.91 24.25 -0.65
C ARG A 47 6.17 23.98 -1.96
N ASP A 48 6.09 22.74 -2.39
CA ASP A 48 5.47 22.37 -3.68
C ASP A 48 3.95 22.21 -3.51
N THR A 49 3.29 23.28 -3.06
CA THR A 49 1.85 23.26 -2.76
C THR A 49 0.99 23.06 -4.00
N ASP A 50 1.40 23.57 -5.15
CA ASP A 50 0.66 23.38 -6.41
C ASP A 50 0.76 21.91 -6.86
N LEU A 51 1.94 21.31 -6.73
CA LEU A 51 2.13 19.90 -7.07
C LEU A 51 1.32 19.01 -6.14
N LEU A 52 1.23 19.33 -4.85
CA LEU A 52 0.37 18.63 -3.90
C LEU A 52 -1.08 18.63 -4.37
N LYS A 53 -1.60 19.79 -4.77
CA LYS A 53 -2.97 19.90 -5.27
C LYS A 53 -3.19 19.08 -6.54
N MET A 54 -2.21 19.06 -7.44
CA MET A 54 -2.28 18.27 -8.67
C MET A 54 -2.34 16.78 -8.39
N PHE A 55 -1.49 16.27 -7.50
CA PHE A 55 -1.50 14.87 -7.11
C PHE A 55 -2.81 14.48 -6.42
N ASN A 56 -3.27 15.29 -5.47
CA ASN A 56 -4.52 14.99 -4.77
C ASN A 56 -5.71 14.98 -5.74
N ARG A 57 -5.75 15.91 -6.68
CA ARG A 57 -6.80 15.94 -7.70
C ARG A 57 -6.76 14.72 -8.59
N ALA A 58 -5.56 14.30 -9.01
CA ALA A 58 -5.40 13.11 -9.86
C ALA A 58 -5.82 11.85 -9.12
N ILE A 59 -5.46 11.73 -7.85
CA ILE A 59 -5.85 10.57 -7.02
C ILE A 59 -7.36 10.53 -6.84
N ASP A 60 -7.99 11.68 -6.55
CA ASP A 60 -9.44 11.76 -6.38
C ASP A 60 -10.16 11.38 -7.68
N ALA A 61 -9.67 11.84 -8.82
CA ALA A 61 -10.22 11.50 -10.12
C ALA A 61 -10.10 10.01 -10.43
N ALA A 62 -8.94 9.42 -10.15
CA ALA A 62 -8.69 8.00 -10.36
C ALA A 62 -9.55 7.13 -9.43
N ARG A 63 -9.84 7.62 -8.23
CA ARG A 63 -10.75 6.93 -7.31
C ARG A 63 -12.17 6.99 -7.83
N ALA A 64 -12.60 8.16 -8.29
CA ALA A 64 -13.99 8.38 -8.75
C ALA A 64 -14.32 7.60 -10.02
N ASP A 65 -13.38 7.46 -10.95
CA ASP A 65 -13.62 6.77 -12.22
C ASP A 65 -13.30 5.26 -12.20
N GLY A 66 -12.86 4.75 -11.06
CA GLY A 66 -12.56 3.32 -10.89
C GLY A 66 -11.16 2.91 -11.31
N THR A 67 -10.35 3.82 -11.89
CA THR A 67 -8.99 3.51 -12.34
C THR A 67 -8.10 3.04 -11.19
N LEU A 68 -8.22 3.67 -10.03
CA LEU A 68 -7.42 3.33 -8.86
C LEU A 68 -7.72 1.92 -8.37
N ALA A 69 -9.01 1.58 -8.23
CA ALA A 69 -9.43 0.23 -7.84
C ALA A 69 -8.97 -0.83 -8.85
N GLU A 70 -9.05 -0.50 -10.13
CA GLU A 70 -8.60 -1.37 -11.22
C GLU A 70 -7.10 -1.69 -11.11
N HIS A 71 -6.27 -0.69 -10.86
CA HIS A 71 -4.84 -0.88 -10.66
C HIS A 71 -4.53 -1.70 -9.41
N PHE A 72 -5.21 -1.42 -8.30
CA PHE A 72 -5.01 -2.19 -7.08
C PHE A 72 -5.39 -3.65 -7.28
N THR A 73 -6.51 -3.91 -7.92
CA THR A 73 -6.95 -5.27 -8.21
C THR A 73 -5.96 -6.01 -9.10
N LYS A 74 -5.43 -5.33 -10.13
CA LYS A 74 -4.45 -5.92 -11.03
C LYS A 74 -3.16 -6.32 -10.33
N TRP A 75 -2.64 -5.45 -9.44
CA TRP A 75 -1.31 -5.64 -8.86
C TRP A 75 -1.32 -6.30 -7.49
N PHE A 76 -2.39 -6.17 -6.73
CA PHE A 76 -2.50 -6.73 -5.38
C PHE A 76 -3.59 -7.79 -5.23
N GLY A 77 -4.35 -8.06 -6.30
CA GLY A 77 -5.42 -9.04 -6.27
C GLY A 77 -6.70 -8.56 -5.61
N LYS A 78 -6.70 -7.36 -5.04
CA LYS A 78 -7.86 -6.77 -4.35
C LYS A 78 -7.71 -5.25 -4.33
N ASP A 79 -8.84 -4.55 -4.19
CA ASP A 79 -8.83 -3.10 -4.01
C ASP A 79 -8.41 -2.76 -2.58
N ILE A 80 -7.24 -2.12 -2.44
CA ILE A 80 -6.69 -1.69 -1.15
C ILE A 80 -6.79 -0.17 -0.98
N SER A 81 -7.56 0.53 -1.83
CA SER A 81 -7.74 1.98 -1.70
C SER A 81 -8.50 2.31 -0.42
N MET A 82 -8.17 3.47 0.14
CA MET A 82 -8.74 3.93 1.40
C MET A 82 -9.81 4.98 1.17
#